data_c0b32de4368f6c3d6b72a1a82853be68
#
_entry.id   c0b32de4368f6c3d6b72a1a82853be68
#
_cell.length_a   1.000
_cell.length_b   1.000
_cell.length_c   1.000
_cell.angle_alpha   90.00
_cell.angle_beta   90.00
_cell.angle_gamma   90.00
#
_symmetry.space_group_name_H-M   'P 1'
#
loop_
_entity.id
_entity.type
_entity.pdbx_description
1 polymer ?
#
loop_
_entity_poly.entity_id
_entity_poly.type
_entity_poly.pdbx_seq_one_letter_code
_entity_poly.pdbx_strand_id
1 'polypeptide(L)' 'SLEEQLFYRYFRPAKEKEDGEWLSPAEILEDIKKNSAIPLSNKRVSVFGRVLRKHEIPSKRVHRGTVYHVVRVL' A
#
# COMPACT_ATOMS: atom_id res chain seq x y z
N SER A 1 6.11 -10.39 7.71
CA SER A 1 7.23 -9.80 6.96
C SER A 1 7.35 -8.32 7.28
N LEU A 2 8.47 -7.75 6.93
CA LEU A 2 8.72 -6.32 7.13
C LEU A 2 7.70 -5.47 6.36
N GLU A 3 7.38 -5.87 5.15
CA GLU A 3 6.45 -5.15 4.29
C GLU A 3 5.04 -5.12 4.87
N GLU A 4 4.59 -6.23 5.45
CA GLU A 4 3.29 -6.29 6.12
C GLU A 4 3.25 -5.34 7.30
N GLN A 5 4.29 -5.37 8.14
CA GLN A 5 4.38 -4.51 9.31
C GLN A 5 4.38 -3.04 8.92
N LEU A 6 5.15 -2.69 7.90
CA LEU A 6 5.23 -1.30 7.43
C LEU A 6 3.90 -0.84 6.85
N PHE A 7 3.25 -1.69 6.07
CA PHE A 7 1.95 -1.32 5.51
C PHE A 7 0.96 -1.00 6.62
N TYR A 8 0.77 -1.92 7.57
CA TYR A 8 -0.23 -1.75 8.61
C TYR A 8 0.13 -0.66 9.63
N ARG A 9 1.37 -0.23 9.65
CA ARG A 9 1.76 0.90 10.49
C ARG A 9 1.23 2.22 9.94
N TYR A 10 1.18 2.38 8.64
CA TYR A 10 0.82 3.64 8.00
C TYR A 10 -0.51 3.62 7.27
N PHE A 11 -1.03 2.45 6.98
CA PHE A 11 -2.25 2.29 6.20
C PHE A 11 -3.12 1.18 6.77
N ARG A 12 -4.37 1.17 6.33
CA ARG A 12 -5.26 0.03 6.51
C ARG A 12 -6.17 -0.09 5.30
N PRO A 13 -6.75 -1.29 5.05
CA PRO A 13 -7.71 -1.43 3.96
C PRO A 13 -8.92 -0.51 4.20
N ALA A 14 -9.39 0.14 3.16
CA ALA A 14 -10.59 0.95 3.24
C ALA A 14 -11.82 0.07 3.23
N LYS A 15 -12.86 0.47 3.96
CA LYS A 15 -14.16 -0.21 3.93
C LYS A 15 -14.90 0.19 2.66
N GLU A 16 -15.91 -0.61 2.28
CA GLU A 16 -16.61 -0.44 1.02
C GLU A 16 -17.15 0.96 0.77
N LYS A 17 -17.73 1.58 1.80
CA LYS A 17 -18.31 2.92 1.67
C LYS A 17 -17.45 4.01 2.30
N GLU A 18 -16.22 3.70 2.60
CA GLU A 18 -15.33 4.62 3.26
C GLU A 18 -14.56 5.44 2.24
N ASP A 19 -14.38 6.73 2.52
CA ASP A 19 -13.50 7.56 1.72
C ASP A 19 -12.06 7.15 1.99
N GLY A 20 -11.36 6.80 0.93
CA GLY A 20 -9.98 6.40 1.02
C GLY A 20 -9.25 6.84 -0.21
N GLU A 21 -8.03 6.37 -0.35
CA GLU A 21 -7.21 6.66 -1.52
C GLU A 21 -6.99 5.40 -2.32
N TRP A 22 -6.88 5.57 -3.63
CA TRP A 22 -6.55 4.47 -4.54
C TRP A 22 -5.09 4.62 -4.93
N LEU A 23 -4.23 3.83 -4.32
CA LEU A 23 -2.78 3.92 -4.50
C LEU A 23 -2.21 2.63 -5.06
N SER A 24 -1.23 2.77 -5.95
CA SER A 24 -0.46 1.62 -6.42
C SER A 24 0.54 1.19 -5.36
N PRO A 25 1.08 -0.03 -5.45
CA PRO A 25 2.13 -0.45 -4.52
C PRO A 25 3.32 0.51 -4.50
N ALA A 26 3.69 1.07 -5.65
CA ALA A 26 4.79 2.03 -5.72
C ALA A 26 4.47 3.31 -4.96
N GLU A 27 3.24 3.80 -5.08
CA GLU A 27 2.82 5.01 -4.36
C GLU A 27 2.77 4.77 -2.86
N ILE A 28 2.30 3.60 -2.42
CA ILE A 28 2.29 3.24 -1.01
C ILE A 28 3.72 3.18 -0.48
N LEU A 29 4.62 2.55 -1.22
CA LEU A 29 6.02 2.45 -0.82
C LEU A 29 6.68 3.83 -0.71
N GLU A 30 6.42 4.72 -1.66
CA GLU A 30 6.96 6.08 -1.62
C GLU A 30 6.49 6.84 -0.37
N ASP A 31 5.23 6.69 -0.03
CA ASP A 31 4.68 7.31 1.17
C ASP A 31 5.35 6.78 2.43
N ILE A 32 5.54 5.49 2.51
CA ILE A 32 6.21 4.87 3.66
C ILE A 32 7.65 5.37 3.76
N LYS A 33 8.34 5.48 2.63
CA LYS A 33 9.71 6.00 2.60
C LYS A 33 9.79 7.43 3.11
N LYS A 34 8.81 8.26 2.74
CA LYS A 34 8.75 9.65 3.19
C LYS A 34 8.55 9.76 4.70
N ASN A 35 7.74 8.87 5.27
CA ASN A 35 7.30 8.97 6.65
C ASN A 35 8.08 8.08 7.61
N SER A 36 9.00 7.29 7.11
CA SER A 36 9.82 6.43 7.95
C SER A 36 11.30 6.73 7.72
N ALA A 37 12.12 6.44 8.72
CA ALA A 37 13.57 6.58 8.59
C ALA A 37 14.22 5.32 8.01
N ILE A 38 13.42 4.32 7.65
CA ILE A 38 13.92 3.05 7.15
C ILE A 38 14.26 3.17 5.67
N PRO A 39 15.51 2.88 5.27
CA PRO A 39 15.87 2.92 3.85
C PRO A 39 15.24 1.72 3.14
N LEU A 40 14.33 2.00 2.22
CA LEU A 40 13.66 0.98 1.42
C LEU A 40 14.04 1.17 -0.04
N SER A 41 14.36 0.07 -0.71
CA SER A 41 14.69 0.12 -2.14
C SER A 41 13.42 -0.02 -2.97
N ASN A 42 13.47 0.48 -4.21
CA ASN A 42 12.34 0.35 -5.14
C ASN A 42 12.06 -1.11 -5.52
N LYS A 43 13.01 -2.00 -5.27
CA LYS A 43 12.80 -3.44 -5.51
C LYS A 43 11.72 -4.03 -4.62
N ARG A 44 11.37 -3.34 -3.54
CA ARG A 44 10.33 -3.83 -2.62
C ARG A 44 8.91 -3.60 -3.15
N VAL A 45 8.76 -2.89 -4.26
CA VAL A 45 7.44 -2.66 -4.86
C VAL A 45 6.72 -3.96 -5.18
N SER A 46 7.42 -4.93 -5.80
CA SER A 46 6.79 -6.20 -6.15
C SER A 46 6.43 -7.02 -4.90
N VAL A 47 7.22 -6.91 -3.84
CA VAL A 47 6.91 -7.56 -2.57
C VAL A 47 5.67 -6.94 -1.95
N PHE A 48 5.55 -5.62 -1.97
CA PHE A 48 4.34 -4.94 -1.50
C PHE A 48 3.12 -5.36 -2.29
N GLY A 49 3.25 -5.49 -3.62
CA GLY A 49 2.14 -5.94 -4.45
C GLY A 49 1.64 -7.31 -4.04
N ARG A 50 2.54 -8.23 -3.74
CA ARG A 50 2.17 -9.57 -3.28
C ARG A 50 1.52 -9.54 -1.90
N VAL A 51 2.04 -8.73 -0.99
CA VAL A 51 1.47 -8.57 0.35
C VAL A 51 0.06 -8.04 0.27
N LEU A 52 -0.16 -7.00 -0.52
CA LEU A 52 -1.48 -6.38 -0.65
C LEU A 52 -2.50 -7.37 -1.24
N ARG A 53 -2.07 -8.17 -2.22
CA ARG A 53 -2.93 -9.19 -2.80
C ARG A 53 -3.24 -10.30 -1.80
N LYS A 54 -2.25 -10.73 -1.03
CA LYS A 54 -2.41 -11.78 -0.03
C LYS A 54 -3.42 -11.39 1.04
N HIS A 55 -3.44 -10.12 1.43
CA HIS A 55 -4.33 -9.62 2.47
C HIS A 55 -5.71 -9.21 1.93
N GLU A 56 -5.99 -9.51 0.67
CA GLU A 56 -7.29 -9.26 0.04
C GLU A 56 -7.76 -7.82 0.17
N ILE A 57 -6.83 -6.88 0.05
CA ILE A 57 -7.16 -5.47 0.10
C ILE A 57 -7.95 -5.09 -1.16
N PRO A 58 -9.06 -4.35 -1.05
CA PRO A 58 -9.84 -3.99 -2.24
C PRO A 58 -8.98 -3.33 -3.30
N SER A 59 -9.13 -3.76 -4.53
CA SER A 59 -8.29 -3.28 -5.62
C SER A 59 -9.12 -3.11 -6.89
N LYS A 60 -8.58 -2.32 -7.81
CA LYS A 60 -9.13 -2.20 -9.15
C LYS A 60 -8.00 -1.95 -10.14
N ARG A 61 -8.27 -2.24 -11.41
CA ARG A 61 -7.30 -1.98 -12.45
C ARG A 61 -7.62 -0.64 -13.12
N VAL A 62 -6.62 0.20 -13.20
CA VAL A 62 -6.72 1.48 -13.88
C VAL A 62 -5.66 1.57 -14.96
N HIS A 63 -5.64 2.66 -15.71
CA HIS A 63 -4.71 2.83 -16.82
C HIS A 63 -3.25 2.58 -16.42
N ARG A 64 -2.84 3.03 -15.25
CA ARG A 64 -1.46 2.90 -14.77
C ARG A 64 -1.17 1.58 -14.03
N GLY A 65 -2.14 0.65 -13.98
CA GLY A 65 -1.95 -0.66 -13.33
C GLY A 65 -2.97 -0.90 -12.24
N THR A 66 -2.63 -1.77 -11.29
CA THR A 66 -3.51 -2.09 -10.18
C THR A 66 -3.33 -1.09 -9.04
N VAL A 67 -4.43 -0.57 -8.51
CA VAL A 67 -4.42 0.31 -7.35
C VAL A 67 -5.26 -0.31 -6.24
N TYR A 68 -4.92 0.02 -5.01
CA TYR A 68 -5.55 -0.54 -3.82
C TYR A 68 -6.25 0.54 -3.01
N HIS A 69 -7.41 0.19 -2.47
CA HIS A 69 -8.23 1.13 -1.70
C HIS A 69 -7.78 1.10 -0.24
N VAL A 70 -7.12 2.15 0.20
CA VAL A 70 -6.50 2.21 1.53
C VAL A 70 -6.82 3.52 2.23
N VAL A 71 -6.66 3.51 3.55
CA VAL A 71 -6.82 4.70 4.38
C VAL A 71 -5.54 4.89 5.17
N ARG A 72 -5.10 6.13 5.29
CA ARG A 72 -3.93 6.46 6.09
C ARG A 72 -4.32 6.43 7.57
N VAL A 73 -3.50 5.79 8.41
CA VAL A 73 -3.75 5.71 9.84
C VAL A 73 -2.88 6.68 10.64
N LEU A 74 -1.94 7.32 10.01
CA LEU A 74 -1.08 8.34 10.63
C LEU A 74 -1.15 9.65 9.87
#